data_330928af950b6dc3b07b5aea90c05c52
#
_entry.id   330928af950b6dc3b07b5aea90c05c52
#
_cell.length_a   1.000
_cell.length_b   1.000
_cell.length_c   1.000
_cell.angle_alpha   90.00
_cell.angle_beta   90.00
_cell.angle_gamma   90.00
#
_symmetry.space_group_name_H-M   'P 1'
#
loop_
_entity.id
_entity.type
_entity.pdbx_description
1 polymer ?
#
loop_
_entity_poly.entity_id
_entity_poly.type
_entity_poly.pdbx_seq_one_letter_code
_entity_poly.pdbx_strand_id
1 'polypeptide(L)'
;MFWIIRVLCRLLLGIWRMFWRLVWTLVVFILIALGILWYMTGDLSGVFNQAGQLVQVGQAGWHQWQETGKLQGLSQTDHHQDSGVKWPQAQATIYIDPQMDATFQKAYVEAITNWNQTGAFNFVVVTEPDQATIFATEMNDGSTSVAGEAESQTNLLTKQFTSVTVRLNHYYLSN
;
A
#
# COMPACT_ATOMS: atom_id res chain seq x y z
N MET A 1 -20.32 -55.18 -4.20
CA MET A 1 -20.38 -53.78 -4.72
C MET A 1 -20.93 -52.79 -3.71
N PHE A 2 -22.07 -53.03 -3.05
CA PHE A 2 -22.66 -52.12 -2.04
C PHE A 2 -21.84 -51.87 -0.77
N TRP A 3 -20.97 -52.80 -0.37
CA TRP A 3 -20.14 -52.62 0.81
C TRP A 3 -19.03 -51.57 0.63
N ILE A 4 -18.41 -51.53 -0.54
CA ILE A 4 -17.36 -50.54 -0.87
C ILE A 4 -17.94 -49.12 -0.88
N ILE A 5 -19.14 -48.94 -1.41
CA ILE A 5 -19.84 -47.64 -1.42
C ILE A 5 -20.12 -47.14 0.00
N ARG A 6 -20.53 -48.01 0.91
CA ARG A 6 -20.77 -47.66 2.33
C ARG A 6 -19.48 -47.25 3.06
N VAL A 7 -18.38 -47.91 2.78
CA VAL A 7 -17.07 -47.54 3.36
C VAL A 7 -16.61 -46.20 2.83
N LEU A 8 -16.75 -45.98 1.53
CA LEU A 8 -16.41 -44.70 0.88
C LEU A 8 -17.23 -43.51 1.42
N CYS A 9 -18.55 -43.70 1.57
CA CYS A 9 -19.42 -42.68 2.18
C CYS A 9 -19.06 -42.37 3.63
N ARG A 10 -18.69 -43.37 4.42
CA ARG A 10 -18.27 -43.14 5.82
C ARG A 10 -16.95 -42.38 5.88
N LEU A 11 -16.00 -42.66 5.01
CA LEU A 11 -14.72 -41.93 4.91
C LEU A 11 -14.96 -40.48 4.48
N LEU A 12 -15.79 -40.24 3.48
CA LEU A 12 -16.14 -38.90 3.02
C LEU A 12 -16.83 -38.07 4.14
N LEU A 13 -17.76 -38.68 4.87
CA LEU A 13 -18.41 -38.04 6.00
C LEU A 13 -17.44 -37.76 7.16
N GLY A 14 -16.46 -38.64 7.39
CA GLY A 14 -15.38 -38.43 8.37
C GLY A 14 -14.49 -37.25 8.01
N ILE A 15 -14.05 -37.18 6.75
CA ILE A 15 -13.26 -36.06 6.20
C ILE A 15 -14.04 -34.76 6.27
N TRP A 16 -15.33 -34.78 5.90
CA TRP A 16 -16.22 -33.63 5.99
C TRP A 16 -16.38 -33.08 7.41
N ARG A 17 -16.54 -33.99 8.41
CA ARG A 17 -16.60 -33.60 9.83
C ARG A 17 -15.28 -33.03 10.33
N MET A 18 -14.15 -33.61 9.91
CA MET A 18 -12.82 -33.11 10.26
C MET A 18 -12.57 -31.74 9.66
N PHE A 19 -12.95 -31.54 8.40
CA PHE A 19 -12.87 -30.25 7.72
C PHE A 19 -13.70 -29.17 8.43
N TRP A 20 -14.96 -29.46 8.78
CA TRP A 20 -15.81 -28.53 9.52
C TRP A 20 -15.26 -28.18 10.90
N ARG A 21 -14.69 -29.13 11.61
CA ARG A 21 -14.03 -28.85 12.91
C ARG A 21 -12.85 -27.91 12.73
N LEU A 22 -12.04 -28.12 11.70
CA LEU A 22 -10.87 -27.28 11.40
C LEU A 22 -11.29 -25.85 11.02
N VAL A 23 -12.34 -25.71 10.20
CA VAL A 23 -12.92 -24.41 9.86
C VAL A 23 -13.44 -23.69 11.11
N TRP A 24 -14.20 -24.39 11.96
CA TRP A 24 -14.73 -23.79 13.19
C TRP A 24 -13.62 -23.36 14.17
N THR A 25 -12.58 -24.16 14.34
CA THR A 25 -11.44 -23.76 15.19
C THR A 25 -10.75 -22.52 14.62
N LEU A 26 -10.57 -22.43 13.30
CA LEU A 26 -9.96 -21.28 12.66
C LEU A 26 -10.82 -20.01 12.82
N VAL A 27 -12.13 -20.12 12.67
CA VAL A 27 -13.08 -19.01 12.93
C VAL A 27 -13.00 -18.51 14.37
N VAL A 28 -12.96 -19.44 15.35
CA VAL A 28 -12.83 -19.06 16.76
C VAL A 28 -11.50 -18.35 17.03
N PHE A 29 -10.38 -18.84 16.46
CA PHE A 29 -9.09 -18.17 16.58
C PHE A 29 -9.10 -16.76 15.98
N ILE A 30 -9.72 -16.57 14.82
CA ILE A 30 -9.87 -15.25 14.21
C ILE A 30 -10.69 -14.31 15.11
N LEU A 31 -11.80 -14.79 15.66
CA LEU A 31 -12.64 -13.98 16.56
C LEU A 31 -11.89 -13.58 17.84
N ILE A 32 -11.10 -14.50 18.41
CA ILE A 32 -10.27 -14.20 19.59
C ILE A 32 -9.20 -13.17 19.23
N ALA A 33 -8.50 -13.33 18.09
CA ALA A 33 -7.49 -12.39 17.63
C ALA A 33 -8.07 -10.99 17.39
N LEU A 34 -9.25 -10.91 16.76
CA LEU A 34 -9.96 -9.65 16.56
C LEU A 34 -10.40 -9.02 17.88
N GLY A 35 -10.85 -9.83 18.86
CA GLY A 35 -11.21 -9.36 20.19
C GLY A 35 -10.00 -8.79 20.95
N ILE A 36 -8.83 -9.43 20.87
CA ILE A 36 -7.60 -8.95 21.48
C ILE A 36 -7.14 -7.64 20.81
N LEU A 37 -7.18 -7.58 19.47
CA LEU A 37 -6.85 -6.37 18.72
C LEU A 37 -7.78 -5.21 19.10
N TRP A 38 -9.08 -5.45 19.17
CA TRP A 38 -10.05 -4.44 19.60
C TRP A 38 -9.78 -3.94 21.02
N TYR A 39 -9.44 -4.85 21.94
CA TYR A 39 -9.09 -4.48 23.31
C TYR A 39 -7.81 -3.64 23.41
N MET A 40 -6.82 -3.92 22.55
CA MET A 40 -5.52 -3.22 22.56
C MET A 40 -5.53 -1.88 21.81
N THR A 41 -6.28 -1.78 20.71
CA THR A 41 -6.23 -0.61 19.81
C THR A 41 -7.45 0.30 19.91
N GLY A 42 -8.56 -0.21 20.45
CA GLY A 42 -9.84 0.54 20.53
C GLY A 42 -10.50 0.81 19.17
N ASP A 43 -9.82 0.47 18.07
CA ASP A 43 -10.30 0.75 16.70
C ASP A 43 -10.00 -0.43 15.77
N LEU A 44 -11.04 -0.97 15.14
CA LEU A 44 -10.95 -2.04 14.13
C LEU A 44 -10.94 -1.50 12.69
N SER A 45 -11.13 -0.21 12.48
CA SER A 45 -11.27 0.38 11.14
C SER A 45 -10.01 0.15 10.29
N GLY A 46 -8.83 0.26 10.90
CA GLY A 46 -7.56 -0.02 10.25
C GLY A 46 -7.40 -1.48 9.80
N VAL A 47 -7.89 -2.42 10.61
CA VAL A 47 -7.83 -3.86 10.31
C VAL A 47 -8.79 -4.23 9.17
N PHE A 48 -10.00 -3.67 9.16
CA PHE A 48 -10.96 -3.89 8.07
C PHE A 48 -10.50 -3.26 6.75
N ASN A 49 -9.87 -2.09 6.79
CA ASN A 49 -9.29 -1.47 5.59
C ASN A 49 -8.14 -2.32 5.01
N GLN A 50 -7.26 -2.85 5.85
CA GLN A 50 -6.19 -3.76 5.42
C GLN A 50 -6.75 -5.11 4.91
N ALA A 51 -7.76 -5.67 5.58
CA ALA A 51 -8.40 -6.90 5.13
C ALA A 51 -9.12 -6.70 3.78
N GLY A 52 -9.76 -5.56 3.56
CA GLY A 52 -10.36 -5.19 2.27
C GLY A 52 -9.34 -5.11 1.15
N GLN A 53 -8.16 -4.54 1.42
CA GLN A 53 -7.05 -4.52 0.48
C GLN A 53 -6.54 -5.93 0.16
N LEU A 54 -6.39 -6.81 1.16
CA LEU A 54 -5.96 -8.20 0.95
C LEU A 54 -6.95 -9.01 0.10
N VAL A 55 -8.25 -8.78 0.27
CA VAL A 55 -9.28 -9.42 -0.56
C VAL A 55 -9.18 -8.94 -2.01
N GLN A 56 -9.00 -7.64 -2.24
CA GLN A 56 -8.80 -7.08 -3.59
C GLN A 56 -7.51 -7.62 -4.22
N VAL A 57 -6.41 -7.71 -3.44
CA VAL A 57 -5.15 -8.34 -3.87
C VAL A 57 -5.36 -9.80 -4.28
N GLY A 58 -6.12 -10.55 -3.49
CA GLY A 58 -6.43 -11.95 -3.77
C GLY A 58 -7.27 -12.11 -5.06
N GLN A 59 -8.29 -11.29 -5.26
CA GLN A 59 -9.14 -11.33 -6.45
C GLN A 59 -8.37 -10.97 -7.73
N ALA A 60 -7.57 -9.92 -7.69
CA ALA A 60 -6.80 -9.51 -8.86
C ALA A 60 -5.65 -10.48 -9.18
N GLY A 61 -5.00 -11.05 -8.15
CA GLY A 61 -4.03 -12.14 -8.34
C GLY A 61 -4.66 -13.38 -9.00
N TRP A 62 -5.91 -13.72 -8.62
CA TRP A 62 -6.67 -14.81 -9.22
C TRP A 62 -6.98 -14.54 -10.70
N HIS A 63 -7.46 -13.35 -11.04
CA HIS A 63 -7.73 -12.96 -12.43
C HIS A 63 -6.45 -12.96 -13.28
N GLN A 64 -5.36 -12.42 -12.74
CA GLN A 64 -4.07 -12.43 -13.43
C GLN A 64 -3.54 -13.86 -13.65
N TRP A 65 -3.73 -14.77 -12.69
CA TRP A 65 -3.35 -16.16 -12.83
C TRP A 65 -4.18 -16.89 -13.90
N GLN A 66 -5.48 -16.58 -14.00
CA GLN A 66 -6.33 -17.14 -15.06
C GLN A 66 -5.93 -16.68 -16.46
N GLU A 67 -5.48 -15.42 -16.60
CA GLU A 67 -5.12 -14.85 -17.91
C GLU A 67 -3.71 -15.19 -18.35
N THR A 68 -2.77 -15.26 -17.44
CA THR A 68 -1.33 -15.37 -17.76
C THR A 68 -0.66 -16.64 -17.26
N GLY A 69 -1.30 -17.40 -16.37
CA GLY A 69 -0.72 -18.56 -15.70
C GLY A 69 0.47 -18.25 -14.79
N LYS A 70 0.73 -16.95 -14.51
CA LYS A 70 1.85 -16.50 -13.67
C LYS A 70 1.37 -15.46 -12.65
N LEU A 71 1.76 -15.63 -11.40
CA LEU A 71 1.64 -14.62 -10.36
C LEU A 71 2.86 -13.68 -10.45
N GLN A 72 2.81 -12.67 -11.29
CA GLN A 72 3.82 -11.62 -11.34
C GLN A 72 3.40 -10.49 -10.41
N GLY A 73 4.22 -10.15 -9.42
CA GLY A 73 4.03 -8.95 -8.60
C GLY A 73 4.00 -9.13 -7.08
N LEU A 74 4.27 -10.33 -6.55
CA LEU A 74 4.36 -10.55 -5.09
C LEU A 74 5.79 -10.39 -4.53
N SER A 75 6.77 -10.09 -5.37
CA SER A 75 8.15 -9.84 -4.94
C SER A 75 8.63 -8.53 -5.53
N GLN A 76 8.73 -7.51 -4.69
CA GLN A 76 9.42 -6.30 -5.08
C GLN A 76 10.42 -5.88 -4.00
N THR A 77 11.65 -6.29 -4.24
CA THR A 77 12.85 -5.63 -3.82
C THR A 77 13.58 -5.25 -5.11
N ASP A 78 13.10 -4.22 -5.78
CA ASP A 78 13.80 -3.73 -6.96
C ASP A 78 14.10 -2.25 -6.77
N HIS A 79 15.37 -1.95 -6.50
CA HIS A 79 15.93 -0.60 -6.43
C HIS A 79 16.22 -0.01 -7.82
N HIS A 80 15.64 -0.58 -8.87
CA HIS A 80 15.76 -0.05 -10.21
C HIS A 80 14.76 1.08 -10.43
N GLN A 81 15.22 2.16 -11.06
CA GLN A 81 14.44 3.34 -11.40
C GLN A 81 13.22 3.07 -12.31
N ASP A 82 13.13 1.90 -12.90
CA ASP A 82 12.00 1.44 -13.69
C ASP A 82 11.26 0.29 -13.00
N SER A 83 10.56 0.61 -11.94
CA SER A 83 9.71 -0.36 -11.23
C SER A 83 8.41 -0.69 -12.00
N GLY A 84 8.15 -0.05 -13.13
CA GLY A 84 6.90 -0.14 -13.88
C GLY A 84 5.71 0.46 -13.12
N VAL A 85 5.96 1.16 -12.00
CA VAL A 85 4.94 1.87 -11.22
C VAL A 85 4.70 3.24 -11.85
N LYS A 86 3.44 3.65 -11.95
CA LYS A 86 3.05 4.93 -12.56
C LYS A 86 1.92 5.60 -11.77
N TRP A 87 1.74 6.88 -12.00
CA TRP A 87 0.55 7.58 -11.55
C TRP A 87 -0.68 7.13 -12.33
N PRO A 88 -1.88 7.08 -11.71
CA PRO A 88 -3.13 6.75 -12.42
C PRO A 88 -3.42 7.68 -13.60
N GLN A 89 -3.00 8.92 -13.48
CA GLN A 89 -3.11 9.98 -14.48
C GLN A 89 -1.78 10.75 -14.55
N ALA A 90 -1.55 11.53 -15.61
CA ALA A 90 -0.40 12.43 -15.71
C ALA A 90 -0.59 13.68 -14.80
N GLN A 91 -1.11 13.47 -13.61
CA GLN A 91 -1.41 14.50 -12.62
C GLN A 91 -1.32 13.92 -11.21
N ALA A 92 -0.88 14.73 -10.24
CA ALA A 92 -0.94 14.43 -8.82
C ALA A 92 -1.23 15.72 -8.02
N THR A 93 -1.90 15.58 -6.86
CA THR A 93 -2.08 16.66 -5.90
C THR A 93 -0.92 16.68 -4.92
N ILE A 94 -0.41 17.87 -4.60
CA ILE A 94 0.72 18.06 -3.68
C ILE A 94 0.37 19.06 -2.58
N TYR A 95 0.54 18.65 -1.35
CA TYR A 95 0.49 19.51 -0.17
C TYR A 95 1.92 19.87 0.24
N ILE A 96 2.20 21.16 0.37
CA ILE A 96 3.46 21.70 0.87
C ILE A 96 3.23 22.12 2.31
N ASP A 97 3.97 21.54 3.26
CA ASP A 97 3.84 21.85 4.68
C ASP A 97 4.14 23.34 4.92
N PRO A 98 3.19 24.13 5.40
CA PRO A 98 3.40 25.56 5.66
C PRO A 98 4.32 25.83 6.85
N GLN A 99 4.66 24.80 7.65
CA GLN A 99 5.56 24.94 8.79
C GLN A 99 7.02 24.72 8.42
N MET A 100 7.31 24.24 7.20
CA MET A 100 8.69 24.05 6.74
C MET A 100 9.38 25.39 6.48
N ASP A 101 10.73 25.38 6.43
CA ASP A 101 11.52 26.57 6.07
C ASP A 101 11.06 27.22 4.77
N ALA A 102 10.97 28.56 4.77
CA ALA A 102 10.48 29.33 3.62
C ALA A 102 11.33 29.11 2.34
N THR A 103 12.61 28.85 2.49
CA THR A 103 13.52 28.54 1.38
C THR A 103 13.10 27.22 0.71
N PHE A 104 12.75 26.22 1.51
CA PHE A 104 12.30 24.92 1.01
C PHE A 104 10.91 25.00 0.40
N GLN A 105 9.98 25.76 1.01
CA GLN A 105 8.69 26.01 0.39
C GLN A 105 8.85 26.62 -1.00
N LYS A 106 9.70 27.63 -1.12
CA LYS A 106 10.00 28.26 -2.41
C LYS A 106 10.60 27.28 -3.40
N ALA A 107 11.56 26.45 -2.97
CA ALA A 107 12.18 25.43 -3.83
C ALA A 107 11.16 24.42 -4.38
N TYR A 108 10.22 23.96 -3.54
CA TYR A 108 9.12 23.09 -3.99
C TYR A 108 8.22 23.78 -5.02
N VAL A 109 7.81 25.03 -4.76
CA VAL A 109 6.97 25.79 -5.69
C VAL A 109 7.65 26.01 -7.03
N GLU A 110 8.94 26.36 -7.03
CA GLU A 110 9.74 26.52 -8.24
C GLU A 110 9.89 25.18 -9.01
N ALA A 111 10.17 24.08 -8.31
CA ALA A 111 10.26 22.77 -8.93
C ALA A 111 8.94 22.35 -9.58
N ILE A 112 7.81 22.53 -8.89
CA ILE A 112 6.45 22.27 -9.41
C ILE A 112 6.20 23.11 -10.66
N THR A 113 6.52 24.40 -10.61
CA THR A 113 6.32 25.31 -11.74
C THR A 113 7.11 24.85 -12.97
N ASN A 114 8.39 24.50 -12.76
CA ASN A 114 9.26 24.02 -13.83
C ASN A 114 8.75 22.71 -14.43
N TRP A 115 8.29 21.77 -13.61
CA TRP A 115 7.72 20.51 -14.10
C TRP A 115 6.43 20.74 -14.89
N ASN A 116 5.52 21.54 -14.38
CA ASN A 116 4.25 21.85 -15.04
C ASN A 116 4.46 22.51 -16.41
N GLN A 117 5.51 23.32 -16.56
CA GLN A 117 5.85 23.94 -17.83
C GLN A 117 6.29 22.93 -18.90
N THR A 118 6.76 21.75 -18.51
CA THR A 118 7.12 20.71 -19.49
C THR A 118 5.92 20.10 -20.20
N GLY A 119 4.73 20.20 -19.59
CA GLY A 119 3.50 19.56 -20.08
C GLY A 119 3.50 18.02 -19.97
N ALA A 120 4.57 17.40 -19.46
CA ALA A 120 4.65 15.95 -19.32
C ALA A 120 3.83 15.43 -18.12
N PHE A 121 3.74 16.22 -17.06
CA PHE A 121 3.01 15.89 -15.83
C PHE A 121 2.54 17.17 -15.16
N ASN A 122 1.38 17.13 -14.48
CA ASN A 122 0.78 18.29 -13.81
C ASN A 122 0.69 18.07 -12.30
N PHE A 123 1.40 18.89 -11.52
CA PHE A 123 1.26 18.93 -10.06
C PHE A 123 0.27 20.05 -9.70
N VAL A 124 -0.77 19.69 -8.95
CA VAL A 124 -1.78 20.63 -8.44
C VAL A 124 -1.53 20.85 -6.96
N VAL A 125 -1.14 22.07 -6.57
CA VAL A 125 -0.94 22.41 -5.16
C VAL A 125 -2.29 22.50 -4.47
N VAL A 126 -2.42 21.81 -3.32
CA VAL A 126 -3.62 21.84 -2.46
C VAL A 126 -3.27 22.40 -1.09
N THR A 127 -4.26 22.99 -0.43
CA THR A 127 -4.11 23.62 0.89
C THR A 127 -4.41 22.67 2.04
N GLU A 128 -5.19 21.62 1.76
CA GLU A 128 -5.60 20.64 2.76
C GLU A 128 -4.83 19.32 2.58
N PRO A 129 -4.20 18.77 3.64
CA PRO A 129 -3.41 17.58 3.53
C PRO A 129 -4.22 16.32 3.12
N ASP A 130 -5.50 16.24 3.47
CA ASP A 130 -6.38 15.13 3.12
C ASP A 130 -6.72 15.04 1.62
N GLN A 131 -6.49 16.13 0.87
CA GLN A 131 -6.67 16.19 -0.58
C GLN A 131 -5.38 15.84 -1.35
N ALA A 132 -4.26 15.66 -0.66
CA ALA A 132 -2.97 15.44 -1.28
C ALA A 132 -2.67 13.96 -1.50
N THR A 133 -2.05 13.66 -2.63
CA THR A 133 -1.39 12.39 -2.89
C THR A 133 0.13 12.48 -2.70
N ILE A 134 0.68 13.68 -2.70
CA ILE A 134 2.09 13.95 -2.43
C ILE A 134 2.17 14.91 -1.24
N PHE A 135 3.04 14.57 -0.27
CA PHE A 135 3.32 15.36 0.91
C PHE A 135 4.75 15.86 0.84
N ALA A 136 4.93 17.16 0.66
CA ALA A 136 6.23 17.83 0.68
C ALA A 136 6.50 18.39 2.06
N THR A 137 7.56 17.93 2.70
CA THR A 137 7.97 18.33 4.06
C THR A 137 9.48 18.45 4.16
N GLU A 138 9.99 18.72 5.35
CA GLU A 138 11.42 18.75 5.63
C GLU A 138 11.79 17.75 6.72
N MET A 139 13.06 17.41 6.80
CA MET A 139 13.69 16.70 7.90
C MET A 139 14.99 17.39 8.30
N ASN A 140 15.49 17.10 9.50
CA ASN A 140 16.79 17.58 9.95
C ASN A 140 17.55 16.41 10.57
N ASP A 141 18.22 15.63 9.72
CA ASP A 141 18.92 14.42 10.11
C ASP A 141 20.35 14.40 9.57
N GLY A 142 21.31 14.56 10.48
CA GLY A 142 22.74 14.45 10.19
C GLY A 142 23.29 13.02 10.21
N SER A 143 22.46 12.03 10.61
CA SER A 143 22.88 10.61 10.65
C SER A 143 22.79 9.94 9.29
N THR A 144 21.99 10.48 8.37
CA THR A 144 21.91 10.04 6.98
C THR A 144 22.85 10.85 6.10
N SER A 145 23.28 10.31 4.97
CA SER A 145 24.11 11.01 3.98
C SER A 145 23.28 11.54 2.80
N VAL A 146 21.99 11.78 3.00
CA VAL A 146 21.07 12.21 1.93
C VAL A 146 20.57 13.63 2.13
N ALA A 147 20.65 14.44 1.06
CA ALA A 147 20.13 15.80 1.04
C ALA A 147 18.60 15.86 0.90
N GLY A 148 17.98 14.79 0.43
CA GLY A 148 16.55 14.63 0.33
C GLY A 148 16.16 13.20 -0.03
N GLU A 149 14.95 12.84 0.29
CA GLU A 149 14.41 11.50 0.02
C GLU A 149 12.97 11.56 -0.46
N ALA A 150 12.54 10.52 -1.16
CA ALA A 150 11.15 10.31 -1.53
C ALA A 150 10.74 8.89 -1.14
N GLU A 151 9.74 8.80 -0.26
CA GLU A 151 9.13 7.54 0.15
C GLU A 151 7.79 7.39 -0.56
N SER A 152 7.63 6.31 -1.32
CA SER A 152 6.42 6.08 -2.09
C SER A 152 5.65 4.85 -1.59
N GLN A 153 4.33 4.97 -1.55
CA GLN A 153 3.41 3.86 -1.37
C GLN A 153 2.76 3.53 -2.70
N THR A 154 2.69 2.25 -3.00
CA THR A 154 2.18 1.76 -4.28
C THR A 154 1.12 0.70 -4.07
N ASN A 155 0.12 0.70 -4.94
CA ASN A 155 -0.81 -0.40 -5.04
C ASN A 155 -0.16 -1.51 -5.87
N LEU A 156 0.13 -2.63 -5.24
CA LEU A 156 0.85 -3.77 -5.85
C LEU A 156 0.08 -4.40 -7.02
N LEU A 157 -1.25 -4.25 -7.05
CA LEU A 157 -2.10 -4.85 -8.09
C LEU A 157 -2.14 -3.98 -9.34
N THR A 158 -2.41 -2.68 -9.14
CA THR A 158 -2.56 -1.74 -10.25
C THR A 158 -1.22 -1.18 -10.71
N LYS A 159 -0.14 -1.43 -9.94
CA LYS A 159 1.18 -0.83 -10.12
C LYS A 159 1.08 0.70 -10.23
N GLN A 160 0.32 1.29 -9.32
CA GLN A 160 0.10 2.73 -9.30
C GLN A 160 0.55 3.30 -7.96
N PHE A 161 1.10 4.52 -7.98
CA PHE A 161 1.35 5.27 -6.77
C PHE A 161 0.04 5.62 -6.08
N THR A 162 -0.03 5.42 -4.76
CA THR A 162 -1.15 5.82 -3.91
C THR A 162 -0.82 7.06 -3.09
N SER A 163 0.40 7.16 -2.60
CA SER A 163 0.91 8.35 -1.93
C SER A 163 2.43 8.44 -2.04
N VAL A 164 2.96 9.63 -1.94
CA VAL A 164 4.41 9.89 -1.91
C VAL A 164 4.68 10.94 -0.84
N THR A 165 5.68 10.70 0.01
CA THR A 165 6.22 11.71 0.92
C THR A 165 7.60 12.12 0.43
N VAL A 166 7.80 13.41 0.21
CA VAL A 166 9.08 13.98 -0.21
C VAL A 166 9.63 14.84 0.91
N ARG A 167 10.88 14.61 1.30
CA ARG A 167 11.55 15.34 2.38
C ARG A 167 12.85 15.96 1.86
N LEU A 168 13.07 17.24 2.17
CA LEU A 168 14.36 17.90 2.02
C LEU A 168 15.06 17.92 3.37
N ASN A 169 16.37 17.62 3.38
CA ASN A 169 17.12 17.52 4.61
C ASN A 169 17.81 18.84 4.92
N HIS A 170 17.29 19.54 5.93
CA HIS A 170 17.82 20.82 6.38
C HIS A 170 19.28 20.73 6.80
N TYR A 171 19.71 19.62 7.40
CA TYR A 171 21.09 19.42 7.85
C TYR A 171 22.13 19.61 6.73
N TYR A 172 21.80 19.20 5.49
CA TYR A 172 22.72 19.28 4.36
C TYR A 172 22.45 20.46 3.42
N LEU A 173 21.28 21.09 3.51
CA LEU A 173 20.85 22.11 2.53
C LEU A 173 20.78 23.52 3.13
N SER A 174 21.03 23.70 4.44
CA SER A 174 20.93 24.98 5.15
C SER A 174 22.25 25.81 5.16
N ASN A 175 23.18 25.55 4.27
CA ASN A 175 24.43 26.32 4.17
C ASN A 175 24.30 27.50 3.22
#